data_d212688237e63cfd063ad32982d6d4ba
#
_entry.id   d212688237e63cfd063ad32982d6d4ba
#
_cell.length_a   1.000
_cell.length_b   1.000
_cell.length_c   1.000
_cell.angle_alpha   90.00
_cell.angle_beta   90.00
_cell.angle_gamma   90.00
#
_symmetry.space_group_name_H-M   'P 1'
#
loop_
_entity.id
_entity.type
_entity.pdbx_description
1 polymer ?
#
loop_
_entity_poly.entity_id
_entity_poly.type
_entity_poly.pdbx_seq_one_letter_code
_entity_poly.pdbx_strand_id
1 'polypeptide(L)'
;MQVYGISLGYPIPVPLLARPVAAGFPSPADDFIEEEIDLQRLLIVNRPATFLVRVAGDSMIGKGLFNDDLAIVDRSLEPQNGDVVMVDVDGERSFKVWHRQGHRVSLAFANPRYPAFNLSPSAVVEVWGVVSASINPRRRAQRG
;
A
#
# COMPACT_ATOMS: atom_id res chain seq x y z
N MET A 1 -8.10 14.03 1.29
CA MET A 1 -7.55 12.74 1.79
C MET A 1 -7.63 12.74 3.30
N GLN A 2 -8.27 11.75 3.87
CA GLN A 2 -8.39 11.63 5.32
C GLN A 2 -7.39 10.62 5.85
N VAL A 3 -6.77 10.93 6.98
CA VAL A 3 -5.79 10.07 7.63
C VAL A 3 -6.32 9.69 9.01
N TYR A 4 -6.33 8.39 9.31
CA TYR A 4 -6.82 7.86 10.57
C TYR A 4 -5.71 7.15 11.32
N GLY A 5 -5.64 7.37 12.63
CA GLY A 5 -4.80 6.58 13.50
C GLY A 5 -5.32 5.15 13.60
N ILE A 6 -4.39 4.22 13.85
CA ILE A 6 -4.72 2.80 13.98
C ILE A 6 -4.70 2.42 15.46
N SER A 7 -5.79 1.81 15.94
CA SER A 7 -5.87 1.25 17.28
C SER A 7 -5.90 -0.27 17.17
N LEU A 8 -4.91 -0.95 17.76
CA LEU A 8 -4.83 -2.40 17.77
C LEU A 8 -5.52 -2.96 19.00
N GLY A 9 -6.53 -3.82 18.79
CA GLY A 9 -7.21 -4.55 19.84
C GLY A 9 -6.59 -5.93 20.09
N TYR A 10 -7.40 -6.86 20.61
CA TYR A 10 -6.98 -8.23 20.77
C TYR A 10 -6.75 -8.91 19.44
N PRO A 11 -5.70 -9.76 19.33
CA PRO A 11 -5.45 -10.50 18.10
C PRO A 11 -6.61 -11.46 17.80
N ILE A 12 -6.99 -11.51 16.53
CA ILE A 12 -7.97 -12.47 16.02
C ILE A 12 -7.26 -13.27 14.93
N PRO A 13 -6.62 -14.40 15.28
CA PRO A 13 -5.88 -15.18 14.29
C PRO A 13 -6.84 -15.84 13.30
N VAL A 14 -6.39 -15.92 12.05
CA VAL A 14 -7.11 -16.53 10.94
C VAL A 14 -6.23 -17.64 10.36
N PRO A 15 -6.77 -18.84 10.07
CA PRO A 15 -5.95 -19.92 9.54
C PRO A 15 -5.43 -19.62 8.13
N LEU A 16 -4.15 -19.92 7.90
CA LEU A 16 -3.52 -19.91 6.59
C LEU A 16 -3.40 -21.35 6.11
N LEU A 17 -3.94 -21.66 4.93
CA LEU A 17 -3.83 -23.00 4.36
C LEU A 17 -2.39 -23.28 3.90
N ALA A 18 -1.94 -24.54 4.06
CA ALA A 18 -0.55 -24.92 3.82
C ALA A 18 -0.13 -24.84 2.36
N ARG A 19 -1.07 -25.02 1.44
CA ARG A 19 -0.77 -24.97 0.01
C ARG A 19 -1.44 -23.82 -0.69
N PRO A 20 -0.72 -23.14 -1.61
CA PRO A 20 -1.35 -22.13 -2.43
C PRO A 20 -2.36 -22.76 -3.38
N VAL A 21 -3.42 -22.00 -3.67
CA VAL A 21 -4.43 -22.37 -4.67
C VAL A 21 -4.11 -21.63 -5.95
N ALA A 22 -3.97 -22.39 -7.07
CA ALA A 22 -3.72 -21.80 -8.36
C ALA A 22 -4.95 -21.01 -8.86
N ALA A 23 -4.73 -19.79 -9.33
CA ALA A 23 -5.80 -18.95 -9.82
C ALA A 23 -6.32 -19.40 -11.20
N GLY A 24 -5.44 -19.98 -12.03
CA GLY A 24 -5.77 -20.37 -13.41
C GLY A 24 -6.03 -21.85 -13.61
N PHE A 25 -5.48 -22.71 -12.75
CA PHE A 25 -5.58 -24.16 -12.89
C PHE A 25 -6.05 -24.77 -11.58
N PRO A 26 -6.89 -25.85 -11.64
CA PRO A 26 -7.29 -26.55 -10.43
C PRO A 26 -6.07 -27.11 -9.67
N SER A 27 -6.08 -26.96 -8.38
CA SER A 27 -5.10 -27.56 -7.48
C SER A 27 -5.77 -28.62 -6.62
N PRO A 28 -5.06 -29.68 -6.20
CA PRO A 28 -5.60 -30.62 -5.23
C PRO A 28 -6.04 -29.89 -3.97
N ALA A 29 -7.22 -30.22 -3.46
CA ALA A 29 -7.67 -29.67 -2.18
C ALA A 29 -6.73 -30.14 -1.07
N ASP A 30 -6.33 -29.21 -0.20
CA ASP A 30 -5.50 -29.50 0.96
C ASP A 30 -6.06 -28.75 2.15
N ASP A 31 -6.57 -29.47 3.12
CA ASP A 31 -7.22 -28.90 4.30
C ASP A 31 -6.24 -28.63 5.43
N PHE A 32 -4.93 -28.86 5.21
CA PHE A 32 -3.94 -28.61 6.23
C PHE A 32 -3.76 -27.10 6.45
N ILE A 33 -3.70 -26.74 7.71
CA ILE A 33 -3.42 -25.37 8.14
C ILE A 33 -1.92 -25.26 8.39
N GLU A 34 -1.24 -24.31 7.72
CA GLU A 34 0.16 -24.04 7.93
C GLU A 34 0.39 -23.34 9.26
N GLU A 35 -0.38 -22.28 9.49
CA GLU A 35 -0.30 -21.47 10.70
C GLU A 35 -1.56 -20.63 10.87
N GLU A 36 -1.68 -19.98 12.01
CA GLU A 36 -2.67 -18.96 12.22
C GLU A 36 -2.01 -17.59 12.08
N ILE A 37 -2.64 -16.70 11.31
CA ILE A 37 -2.14 -15.37 11.01
C ILE A 37 -2.95 -14.33 11.79
N ASP A 38 -2.26 -13.48 12.54
CA ASP A 38 -2.81 -12.24 13.04
C ASP A 38 -2.66 -11.17 11.95
N LEU A 39 -3.76 -10.81 11.30
CA LEU A 39 -3.75 -9.85 10.19
C LEU A 39 -3.22 -8.48 10.60
N GLN A 40 -3.48 -8.04 11.82
CA GLN A 40 -2.96 -6.76 12.29
C GLN A 40 -1.43 -6.78 12.35
N ARG A 41 -0.84 -7.84 12.88
CA ARG A 41 0.62 -7.98 12.94
C ARG A 41 1.24 -8.16 11.56
N LEU A 42 0.55 -8.87 10.67
CA LEU A 42 1.01 -9.05 9.30
C LEU A 42 1.11 -7.71 8.57
N LEU A 43 0.11 -6.87 8.71
CA LEU A 43 -0.05 -5.65 7.92
C LEU A 43 0.56 -4.42 8.58
N ILE A 44 0.67 -4.40 9.91
CA ILE A 44 1.12 -3.24 10.67
C ILE A 44 2.35 -3.64 11.47
N VAL A 45 3.53 -3.37 10.89
CA VAL A 45 4.81 -3.74 11.49
C VAL A 45 5.22 -2.72 12.54
N ASN A 46 5.03 -1.43 12.27
CA ASN A 46 5.39 -0.35 13.19
C ASN A 46 4.17 0.51 13.46
N ARG A 47 3.42 0.16 14.50
CA ARG A 47 2.18 0.83 14.86
C ARG A 47 2.31 2.35 15.02
N PRO A 48 3.29 2.88 15.79
CA PRO A 48 3.37 4.33 15.99
C PRO A 48 3.63 5.14 14.71
N ALA A 49 4.18 4.48 13.67
CA ALA A 49 4.52 5.12 12.42
C ALA A 49 3.54 4.79 11.29
N THR A 50 2.45 4.07 11.58
CA THR A 50 1.55 3.54 10.55
C THR A 50 0.18 4.21 10.62
N PHE A 51 -0.34 4.56 9.45
CA PHE A 51 -1.70 5.10 9.31
C PHE A 51 -2.34 4.60 8.02
N LEU A 52 -3.66 4.75 7.94
CA LEU A 52 -4.44 4.37 6.76
C LEU A 52 -4.81 5.62 5.97
N VAL A 53 -4.77 5.49 4.66
CA VAL A 53 -5.19 6.55 3.74
C VAL A 53 -6.10 5.95 2.68
N ARG A 54 -7.24 6.58 2.45
CA ARG A 54 -8.12 6.17 1.35
C ARG A 54 -7.57 6.72 0.03
N VAL A 55 -7.48 5.85 -0.96
CA VAL A 55 -6.96 6.19 -2.28
C VAL A 55 -8.09 6.77 -3.13
N ALA A 56 -7.80 7.87 -3.81
CA ALA A 56 -8.69 8.47 -4.79
C ALA A 56 -8.03 8.45 -6.17
N GLY A 57 -8.78 8.00 -7.17
CA GLY A 57 -8.33 8.00 -8.56
C GLY A 57 -7.63 6.72 -8.98
N ASP A 58 -7.10 6.74 -10.19
CA ASP A 58 -6.57 5.55 -10.86
C ASP A 58 -5.11 5.69 -11.30
N SER A 59 -4.39 6.69 -10.79
CA SER A 59 -3.02 6.96 -11.22
C SER A 59 -2.01 5.87 -10.84
N MET A 60 -2.39 4.98 -9.91
CA MET A 60 -1.49 3.97 -9.35
C MET A 60 -1.96 2.52 -9.59
N ILE A 61 -2.88 2.31 -10.53
CA ILE A 61 -3.43 0.97 -10.79
C ILE A 61 -2.38 -0.04 -11.23
N GLY A 62 -1.34 0.41 -11.92
CA GLY A 62 -0.21 -0.45 -12.32
C GLY A 62 0.60 -1.00 -11.15
N LYS A 63 0.44 -0.44 -9.96
CA LYS A 63 1.00 -0.94 -8.69
C LYS A 63 -0.06 -1.62 -7.82
N GLY A 64 -1.23 -1.90 -8.37
CA GLY A 64 -2.28 -2.57 -7.64
C GLY A 64 -2.99 -1.72 -6.59
N LEU A 65 -2.91 -0.41 -6.72
CA LEU A 65 -3.55 0.53 -5.81
C LEU A 65 -4.71 1.22 -6.55
N PHE A 66 -5.94 0.91 -6.13
CA PHE A 66 -7.15 1.29 -6.84
C PHE A 66 -7.95 2.33 -6.07
N ASN A 67 -8.85 3.01 -6.78
CA ASN A 67 -9.78 3.95 -6.15
C ASN A 67 -10.57 3.29 -5.02
N ASP A 68 -10.71 3.98 -3.90
CA ASP A 68 -11.35 3.54 -2.66
C ASP A 68 -10.57 2.48 -1.86
N ASP A 69 -9.41 2.04 -2.32
CA ASP A 69 -8.54 1.21 -1.50
C ASP A 69 -8.12 1.94 -0.22
N LEU A 70 -7.81 1.17 0.81
CA LEU A 70 -7.12 1.67 1.98
C LEU A 70 -5.63 1.36 1.86
N ALA A 71 -4.82 2.38 1.70
CA ALA A 71 -3.37 2.24 1.70
C ALA A 71 -2.87 2.23 3.14
N ILE A 72 -2.03 1.26 3.46
CA ILE A 72 -1.32 1.20 4.74
C ILE A 72 0.01 1.90 4.53
N VAL A 73 0.22 3.03 5.17
CA VAL A 73 1.39 3.87 5.01
C VAL A 73 2.24 3.78 6.27
N ASP A 74 3.50 3.40 6.09
CA ASP A 74 4.48 3.26 7.17
C ASP A 74 5.55 4.34 7.02
N ARG A 75 5.61 5.26 7.97
CA ARG A 75 6.56 6.37 7.97
C ARG A 75 7.96 5.97 8.38
N SER A 76 8.13 4.80 8.98
CA SER A 76 9.43 4.31 9.44
C SER A 76 10.26 3.68 8.31
N LEU A 77 9.64 3.36 7.18
CA LEU A 77 10.31 2.74 6.05
C LEU A 77 11.02 3.79 5.19
N GLU A 78 12.26 3.50 4.80
CA GLU A 78 12.92 4.27 3.77
C GLU A 78 12.50 3.80 2.39
N PRO A 79 12.14 4.73 1.48
CA PRO A 79 11.75 4.34 0.12
C PRO A 79 12.86 3.61 -0.62
N GLN A 80 12.48 2.53 -1.29
CA GLN A 80 13.30 1.78 -2.22
C GLN A 80 12.74 1.92 -3.63
N ASN A 81 13.57 1.70 -4.63
CA ASN A 81 13.15 1.79 -6.02
C ASN A 81 11.96 0.86 -6.29
N GLY A 82 10.91 1.44 -6.89
CA GLY A 82 9.68 0.74 -7.18
C GLY A 82 8.62 0.82 -6.08
N ASP A 83 8.95 1.33 -4.90
CA ASP A 83 7.97 1.53 -3.84
C ASP A 83 6.93 2.57 -4.25
N VAL A 84 5.71 2.37 -3.76
CA VAL A 84 4.69 3.42 -3.75
C VAL A 84 4.88 4.25 -2.50
N VAL A 85 5.02 5.55 -2.68
CA VAL A 85 5.16 6.50 -1.57
C VAL A 85 3.98 7.45 -1.52
N MET A 86 3.63 7.86 -0.32
CA MET A 86 2.79 9.05 -0.13
C MET A 86 3.72 10.24 0.06
N VAL A 87 3.55 11.23 -0.77
CA VAL A 87 4.52 12.33 -0.90
C VAL A 87 3.79 13.66 -1.06
N ASP A 88 4.36 14.71 -0.46
CA ASP A 88 4.00 16.09 -0.78
C ASP A 88 5.03 16.63 -1.77
N VAL A 89 4.53 17.18 -2.86
CA VAL A 89 5.34 17.90 -3.84
C VAL A 89 4.81 19.33 -3.91
N ASP A 90 5.59 20.28 -3.45
CA ASP A 90 5.18 21.69 -3.37
C ASP A 90 3.82 21.89 -2.65
N GLY A 91 3.60 21.09 -1.59
CA GLY A 91 2.37 21.15 -0.79
C GLY A 91 1.23 20.30 -1.32
N GLU A 92 1.35 19.69 -2.47
CA GLU A 92 0.33 18.78 -3.02
C GLU A 92 0.64 17.33 -2.65
N ARG A 93 -0.28 16.70 -1.94
CA ARG A 93 -0.13 15.33 -1.46
C ARG A 93 -0.70 14.34 -2.46
N SER A 94 0.09 13.29 -2.75
CA SER A 94 -0.33 12.25 -3.68
C SER A 94 0.47 10.96 -3.48
N PHE A 95 0.08 9.92 -4.19
CA PHE A 95 0.85 8.70 -4.30
C PHE A 95 1.66 8.71 -5.60
N LYS A 96 2.90 8.26 -5.52
CA LYS A 96 3.81 8.15 -6.67
C LYS A 96 4.67 6.91 -6.51
N VAL A 97 5.21 6.43 -7.61
CA VAL A 97 6.28 5.42 -7.59
C VAL A 97 7.60 6.14 -7.39
N TRP A 98 8.37 5.65 -6.44
CA TRP A 98 9.66 6.21 -6.07
C TRP A 98 10.78 5.57 -6.88
N HIS A 99 11.64 6.41 -7.44
CA HIS A 99 12.90 5.98 -8.04
C HIS A 99 14.02 6.89 -7.58
N ARG A 100 15.15 6.28 -7.28
CA ARG A 100 16.36 6.99 -6.92
C ARG A 100 17.54 6.42 -7.66
N GLN A 101 18.32 7.28 -8.30
CA GLN A 101 19.55 6.91 -8.96
C GLN A 101 20.65 7.88 -8.47
N GLY A 102 21.52 7.39 -7.60
CA GLY A 102 22.51 8.25 -6.91
C GLY A 102 21.79 9.27 -6.03
N HIS A 103 21.99 10.55 -6.32
CA HIS A 103 21.33 11.65 -5.62
C HIS A 103 20.06 12.14 -6.32
N ARG A 104 19.74 11.58 -7.48
CA ARG A 104 18.57 12.00 -8.26
C ARG A 104 17.37 11.16 -7.86
N VAL A 105 16.32 11.85 -7.40
CA VAL A 105 15.02 11.27 -7.11
C VAL A 105 14.07 11.59 -8.25
N SER A 106 13.33 10.60 -8.72
CA SER A 106 12.24 10.79 -9.65
C SER A 106 10.97 10.12 -9.12
N LEU A 107 9.84 10.67 -9.51
CA LEU A 107 8.53 10.20 -9.13
C LEU A 107 7.73 9.90 -10.40
N ALA A 108 6.93 8.85 -10.37
CA ALA A 108 6.15 8.44 -11.53
C ALA A 108 4.73 8.04 -11.16
N PHE A 109 3.82 8.20 -12.12
CA PHE A 109 2.53 7.52 -12.08
C PHE A 109 2.70 6.05 -12.44
N ALA A 110 1.76 5.22 -12.02
CA ALA A 110 1.72 3.80 -12.39
C ALA A 110 0.46 3.51 -13.23
N ASN A 111 0.27 4.30 -14.26
CA ASN A 111 -0.83 4.16 -15.20
C ASN A 111 -0.39 4.75 -16.56
N PRO A 112 -0.35 3.92 -17.63
CA PRO A 112 0.12 4.39 -18.93
C PRO A 112 -0.73 5.51 -19.54
N ARG A 113 -1.95 5.72 -19.07
CA ARG A 113 -2.81 6.83 -19.51
C ARG A 113 -2.37 8.19 -18.98
N TYR A 114 -1.52 8.19 -17.95
CA TYR A 114 -1.00 9.42 -17.37
C TYR A 114 0.30 9.80 -18.07
N PRO A 115 0.54 11.09 -18.32
CA PRO A 115 1.83 11.54 -18.84
C PRO A 115 2.92 11.36 -17.79
N ALA A 116 4.17 11.42 -18.21
CA ALA A 116 5.29 11.41 -17.30
C ALA A 116 5.15 12.53 -16.27
N PHE A 117 5.41 12.20 -15.00
CA PHE A 117 5.43 13.20 -13.95
C PHE A 117 6.80 13.90 -13.97
N ASN A 118 6.81 15.18 -14.23
CA ASN A 118 8.03 15.97 -14.30
C ASN A 118 8.25 16.70 -12.98
N LEU A 119 9.23 16.26 -12.22
CA LEU A 119 9.62 16.90 -10.98
C LEU A 119 10.56 18.07 -11.30
N SER A 120 10.13 19.28 -10.97
CA SER A 120 10.97 20.48 -11.14
C SER A 120 12.24 20.35 -10.27
N PRO A 121 13.40 20.79 -10.75
CA PRO A 121 14.63 20.79 -9.94
C PRO A 121 14.52 21.60 -8.65
N SER A 122 13.64 22.59 -8.62
CA SER A 122 13.39 23.43 -7.43
C SER A 122 12.22 22.93 -6.58
N ALA A 123 11.58 21.81 -6.94
CA ALA A 123 10.44 21.29 -6.19
C ALA A 123 10.86 20.86 -4.79
N VAL A 124 10.02 21.18 -3.82
CA VAL A 124 10.17 20.70 -2.44
C VAL A 124 9.39 19.40 -2.29
N VAL A 125 10.10 18.31 -2.05
CA VAL A 125 9.53 16.96 -1.92
C VAL A 125 9.65 16.54 -0.47
N GLU A 126 8.51 16.17 0.14
CA GLU A 126 8.48 15.60 1.47
C GLU A 126 7.81 14.22 1.40
N VAL A 127 8.54 13.18 1.79
CA VAL A 127 8.00 11.82 1.84
C VAL A 127 7.28 11.63 3.16
N TRP A 128 6.00 11.29 3.09
CA TRP A 128 5.19 10.98 4.27
C TRP A 128 5.34 9.53 4.72
N GLY A 129 5.58 8.63 3.79
CA GLY A 129 5.79 7.23 4.11
C GLY A 129 5.70 6.34 2.88
N VAL A 130 5.94 5.06 3.11
CA VAL A 130 5.91 4.02 2.09
C VAL A 130 4.62 3.22 2.25
N VAL A 131 3.94 2.97 1.15
CA VAL A 131 2.77 2.07 1.16
C VAL A 131 3.28 0.65 1.27
N SER A 132 3.09 0.04 2.44
CA SER A 132 3.55 -1.32 2.72
C SER A 132 2.56 -2.39 2.28
N ALA A 133 1.29 -2.05 2.26
CA ALA A 133 0.20 -2.93 1.81
C ALA A 133 -1.03 -2.08 1.50
N SER A 134 -2.03 -2.71 0.90
CA SER A 134 -3.33 -2.07 0.68
C SER A 134 -4.46 -3.07 0.91
N ILE A 135 -5.63 -2.55 1.22
CA ILE A 135 -6.84 -3.33 1.43
C ILE A 135 -7.84 -2.94 0.35
N ASN A 136 -8.23 -3.92 -0.45
CA ASN A 136 -9.23 -3.78 -1.51
C ASN A 136 -10.34 -4.80 -1.28
N PRO A 137 -11.38 -4.45 -0.50
CA PRO A 137 -12.48 -5.37 -0.26
C PRO A 137 -13.24 -5.68 -1.55
N ARG A 138 -13.46 -6.96 -1.84
CA ARG A 138 -14.23 -7.39 -3.02
C ARG A 138 -15.73 -7.18 -2.83
N ARG A 139 -16.17 -7.21 -1.59
CA ARG A 139 -17.56 -6.93 -1.21
C ARG A 139 -17.54 -5.97 -0.04
N ARG A 140 -18.43 -4.99 -0.05
CA ARG A 140 -18.56 -4.10 1.10
C ARG A 140 -19.04 -4.88 2.30
N ALA A 141 -18.33 -4.72 3.42
CA ALA A 141 -18.80 -5.26 4.68
C ALA A 141 -20.13 -4.58 5.04
N GLN A 142 -21.13 -5.39 5.44
CA GLN A 142 -22.34 -4.83 6.02
C GLN A 142 -21.99 -4.28 7.38
N ARG A 143 -22.28 -3.01 7.58
CA ARG A 143 -22.17 -2.43 8.91
C ARG A 143 -23.35 -2.90 9.70
N GLY A 144 -23.05 -3.69 10.72
CA GLY A 144 -24.05 -4.10 11.69
C GLY A 144 -24.48 -2.94 12.59
#